data_8366628904e1e60b510c88faa46f58d9
#
_entry.id   8366628904e1e60b510c88faa46f58d9
#
_cell.length_a   1.000
_cell.length_b   1.000
_cell.length_c   1.000
_cell.angle_alpha   90.00
_cell.angle_beta   90.00
_cell.angle_gamma   90.00
#
_symmetry.space_group_name_H-M   'P 1'
#
loop_
_entity.id
_entity.type
_entity.pdbx_description
1 polymer ?
#
loop_
_entity_poly.entity_id
_entity_poly.type
_entity_poly.pdbx_seq_one_letter_code
_entity_poly.pdbx_strand_id
1 'polypeptide(L)'
;MGKLILIEGTDCSGKETQSRLLVEKLNERGKKAVYFTFPYYESPTGKIVGGPYLGKEEISNSYFPEGASHVPAKVASLYFAADRFYNLPLLQKLLDSNDYVILDRYVYSNMAHQGGKIESKEERYKMYDFLYELEFNMLGLIKPDMVIFLHMPYLYASVLKQNRTSLDGHEKDPNHLKNAENSYLELSDRYNFAYVICVKDNEIRDIDEINEELYVKILKK
;
A
#
# COMPACT_ATOMS: atom_id res chain seq x y z
N MET A 1 21.22 5.09 -8.87
CA MET A 1 19.82 5.09 -8.39
C MET A 1 19.63 3.82 -7.55
N GLY A 2 19.11 3.95 -6.34
CA GLY A 2 18.80 2.83 -5.46
C GLY A 2 17.63 1.98 -5.97
N LYS A 3 17.38 0.85 -5.29
CA LYS A 3 16.25 -0.04 -5.60
C LYS A 3 14.99 0.42 -4.87
N LEU A 4 13.86 0.44 -5.58
CA LEU A 4 12.53 0.69 -5.05
C LEU A 4 11.86 -0.64 -4.71
N ILE A 5 11.75 -0.97 -3.42
CA ILE A 5 11.09 -2.17 -2.93
C ILE A 5 9.74 -1.77 -2.36
N LEU A 6 8.69 -2.27 -2.95
CA LEU A 6 7.32 -1.95 -2.55
C LEU A 6 6.74 -3.06 -1.67
N ILE A 7 6.22 -2.68 -0.50
CA ILE A 7 5.48 -3.56 0.39
C ILE A 7 4.00 -3.23 0.26
N GLU A 8 3.23 -4.19 -0.23
CA GLU A 8 1.78 -4.12 -0.39
C GLU A 8 1.07 -5.12 0.52
N GLY A 9 -0.18 -4.89 0.80
CA GLY A 9 -1.03 -5.77 1.61
C GLY A 9 -2.26 -5.06 2.13
N THR A 10 -3.19 -5.82 2.68
CA THR A 10 -4.42 -5.32 3.30
C THR A 10 -4.14 -4.47 4.53
N ASP A 11 -5.14 -3.73 5.00
CA ASP A 11 -5.04 -3.00 6.25
C ASP A 11 -4.81 -3.98 7.41
N CYS A 12 -4.03 -3.55 8.40
CA CYS A 12 -3.59 -4.36 9.54
C CYS A 12 -2.73 -5.60 9.18
N SER A 13 -2.14 -5.67 7.99
CA SER A 13 -1.20 -6.75 7.62
C SER A 13 0.22 -6.56 8.21
N GLY A 14 0.46 -5.48 8.94
CA GLY A 14 1.78 -5.19 9.51
C GLY A 14 2.77 -4.53 8.55
N LYS A 15 2.32 -4.01 7.39
CA LYS A 15 3.19 -3.38 6.37
C LYS A 15 4.14 -2.34 6.94
N GLU A 16 3.62 -1.38 7.71
CA GLU A 16 4.44 -0.32 8.29
C GLU A 16 5.52 -0.90 9.22
N THR A 17 5.14 -1.78 10.13
CA THR A 17 6.05 -2.44 11.06
C THR A 17 7.14 -3.19 10.31
N GLN A 18 6.75 -4.01 9.36
CA GLN A 18 7.68 -4.81 8.57
C GLN A 18 8.60 -3.96 7.70
N SER A 19 8.08 -2.88 7.12
CA SER A 19 8.88 -1.97 6.30
C SER A 19 9.92 -1.23 7.13
N ARG A 20 9.57 -0.75 8.32
CA ARG A 20 10.50 -0.06 9.23
C ARG A 20 11.60 -0.99 9.75
N LEU A 21 11.22 -2.18 10.22
CA LEU A 21 12.18 -3.21 10.66
C LEU A 21 13.11 -3.65 9.53
N LEU A 22 12.61 -3.74 8.29
CA LEU A 22 13.42 -4.06 7.12
C LEU A 22 14.45 -2.97 6.84
N VAL A 23 14.08 -1.70 6.97
CA VAL A 23 15.00 -0.56 6.84
C VAL A 23 16.07 -0.60 7.92
N GLU A 24 15.71 -0.82 9.18
CA GLU A 24 16.64 -0.97 10.29
C GLU A 24 17.66 -2.10 10.02
N LYS A 25 17.18 -3.29 9.67
CA LYS A 25 18.00 -4.46 9.35
C LYS A 25 18.95 -4.22 8.17
N LEU A 26 18.50 -3.53 7.12
CA LEU A 26 19.35 -3.16 5.98
C LEU A 26 20.47 -2.20 6.41
N ASN A 27 20.14 -1.18 7.21
CA ASN A 27 21.10 -0.20 7.71
C ASN A 27 22.13 -0.83 8.66
N GLU A 28 21.72 -1.70 9.56
CA GLU A 28 22.62 -2.47 10.44
C GLU A 28 23.63 -3.33 9.64
N ARG A 29 23.23 -3.76 8.45
CA ARG A 29 24.08 -4.54 7.54
C ARG A 29 24.85 -3.67 6.52
N GLY A 30 24.97 -2.37 6.79
CA GLY A 30 25.81 -1.43 6.04
C GLY A 30 25.24 -0.96 4.71
N LYS A 31 23.91 -1.14 4.49
CA LYS A 31 23.21 -0.55 3.34
C LYS A 31 22.61 0.79 3.75
N LYS A 32 22.45 1.71 2.78
CA LYS A 32 21.67 2.93 3.00
C LYS A 32 20.21 2.66 2.60
N ALA A 33 19.35 2.45 3.58
CA ALA A 33 17.93 2.22 3.36
C ALA A 33 17.08 3.29 4.04
N VAL A 34 15.95 3.66 3.40
CA VAL A 34 14.99 4.62 3.92
C VAL A 34 13.57 4.10 3.73
N TYR A 35 12.71 4.37 4.72
CA TYR A 35 11.27 4.15 4.65
C TYR A 35 10.56 5.34 4.01
N PHE A 36 9.59 5.05 3.15
CA PHE A 36 8.66 6.04 2.63
C PHE A 36 7.27 5.43 2.50
N THR A 37 6.22 6.25 2.50
CA THR A 37 4.83 5.75 2.44
C THR A 37 3.93 6.67 1.64
N PHE A 38 2.89 6.10 1.04
CA PHE A 38 1.76 6.83 0.46
C PHE A 38 0.43 6.39 1.11
N PRO A 39 -0.52 7.32 1.29
CA PRO A 39 -0.43 8.76 1.06
C PRO A 39 0.63 9.43 1.93
N TYR A 40 1.33 10.41 1.38
CA TYR A 40 2.32 11.17 2.15
C TYR A 40 1.65 12.35 2.87
N TYR A 41 1.13 12.08 4.06
CA TYR A 41 0.30 13.02 4.82
C TYR A 41 1.00 14.31 5.24
N GLU A 42 2.32 14.39 5.18
CA GLU A 42 3.08 15.62 5.41
C GLU A 42 2.98 16.61 4.23
N SER A 43 2.68 16.10 3.03
CA SER A 43 2.51 16.94 1.84
C SER A 43 1.11 17.57 1.74
N PRO A 44 0.95 18.68 0.99
CA PRO A 44 -0.37 19.28 0.74
C PRO A 44 -1.37 18.29 0.13
N THR A 45 -0.93 17.48 -0.84
CA THR A 45 -1.77 16.49 -1.53
C THR A 45 -2.12 15.30 -0.64
N GLY A 46 -1.17 14.82 0.16
CA GLY A 46 -1.42 13.79 1.16
C GLY A 46 -2.44 14.22 2.22
N LYS A 47 -2.40 15.51 2.65
CA LYS A 47 -3.42 16.07 3.54
C LYS A 47 -4.81 16.10 2.90
N ILE A 48 -4.91 16.37 1.59
CA ILE A 48 -6.19 16.30 0.86
C ILE A 48 -6.74 14.85 0.89
N VAL A 49 -5.86 13.87 0.69
CA VAL A 49 -6.26 12.45 0.79
C VAL A 49 -6.66 12.09 2.22
N GLY A 50 -5.84 12.47 3.21
CA GLY A 50 -6.07 12.08 4.60
C GLY A 50 -7.30 12.70 5.22
N GLY A 51 -7.50 14.01 5.08
CA GLY A 51 -8.62 14.75 5.66
C GLY A 51 -9.84 14.74 4.76
N PRO A 52 -9.93 15.60 3.73
CA PRO A 52 -11.10 15.77 2.89
C PRO A 52 -11.65 14.47 2.29
N TYR A 53 -10.79 13.50 1.94
CA TYR A 53 -11.25 12.22 1.39
C TYR A 53 -11.45 11.15 2.48
N LEU A 54 -10.42 10.80 3.26
CA LEU A 54 -10.48 9.69 4.22
C LEU A 54 -11.10 10.04 5.57
N GLY A 55 -11.17 11.34 5.93
CA GLY A 55 -11.70 11.80 7.20
C GLY A 55 -10.83 11.40 8.40
N LYS A 56 -9.51 11.43 8.27
CA LYS A 56 -8.59 11.23 9.38
C LYS A 56 -8.71 12.38 10.37
N GLU A 57 -9.11 12.08 11.60
CA GLU A 57 -9.44 13.06 12.64
C GLU A 57 -8.30 14.06 12.91
N GLU A 58 -7.05 13.60 12.85
CA GLU A 58 -5.85 14.40 13.04
C GLU A 58 -5.58 15.40 11.89
N ILE A 59 -6.29 15.30 10.75
CA ILE A 59 -6.14 16.19 9.60
C ILE A 59 -7.39 17.05 9.42
N SER A 60 -8.52 16.44 9.07
CA SER A 60 -9.83 17.09 8.99
C SER A 60 -10.95 16.08 8.80
N ASN A 61 -12.21 16.49 9.00
CA ASN A 61 -13.37 15.69 8.61
C ASN A 61 -13.41 15.45 7.11
N SER A 62 -14.03 14.32 6.71
CA SER A 62 -14.29 14.04 5.30
C SER A 62 -15.33 15.01 4.74
N TYR A 63 -15.15 15.38 3.45
CA TYR A 63 -16.13 16.17 2.68
C TYR A 63 -17.17 15.28 1.98
N PHE A 64 -17.02 13.95 2.04
CA PHE A 64 -17.88 12.97 1.39
C PHE A 64 -18.85 12.37 2.43
N PRO A 65 -20.11 12.83 2.45
CA PRO A 65 -21.10 12.33 3.43
C PRO A 65 -21.44 10.85 3.22
N GLU A 66 -21.27 10.33 1.99
CA GLU A 66 -21.43 8.92 1.67
C GLU A 66 -20.36 8.01 2.24
N GLY A 67 -19.25 8.58 2.71
CA GLY A 67 -18.07 7.85 3.17
C GLY A 67 -17.11 7.45 2.04
N ALA A 68 -15.83 7.35 2.35
CA ALA A 68 -14.75 7.14 1.38
C ALA A 68 -14.89 5.85 0.55
N SER A 69 -15.43 4.78 1.15
CA SER A 69 -15.67 3.51 0.45
C SER A 69 -16.72 3.62 -0.65
N HIS A 70 -17.65 4.57 -0.56
CA HIS A 70 -18.75 4.77 -1.52
C HIS A 70 -18.45 5.83 -2.59
N VAL A 71 -17.38 6.60 -2.46
CA VAL A 71 -16.94 7.51 -3.52
C VAL A 71 -16.59 6.70 -4.77
N PRO A 72 -17.06 7.12 -5.99
CA PRO A 72 -16.77 6.39 -7.22
C PRO A 72 -15.30 6.07 -7.41
N ALA A 73 -14.97 4.83 -7.79
CA ALA A 73 -13.61 4.32 -7.83
C ALA A 73 -12.64 5.20 -8.63
N LYS A 74 -13.04 5.68 -9.82
CA LYS A 74 -12.20 6.56 -10.64
C LYS A 74 -11.96 7.92 -9.99
N VAL A 75 -12.97 8.49 -9.30
CA VAL A 75 -12.81 9.78 -8.59
C VAL A 75 -11.81 9.62 -7.45
N ALA A 76 -12.03 8.64 -6.59
CA ALA A 76 -11.15 8.35 -5.47
C ALA A 76 -9.71 8.09 -5.92
N SER A 77 -9.53 7.34 -7.01
CA SER A 77 -8.21 7.00 -7.54
C SER A 77 -7.38 8.22 -7.94
N LEU A 78 -8.02 9.29 -8.41
CA LEU A 78 -7.33 10.51 -8.83
C LEU A 78 -6.72 11.27 -7.64
N TYR A 79 -7.34 11.25 -6.46
CA TYR A 79 -6.73 11.85 -5.26
C TYR A 79 -5.42 11.17 -4.90
N PHE A 80 -5.39 9.85 -4.91
CA PHE A 80 -4.19 9.08 -4.62
C PHE A 80 -3.11 9.23 -5.71
N ALA A 81 -3.52 9.26 -6.98
CA ALA A 81 -2.60 9.50 -8.10
C ALA A 81 -1.96 10.90 -8.04
N ALA A 82 -2.76 11.93 -7.70
CA ALA A 82 -2.28 13.29 -7.52
C ALA A 82 -1.23 13.38 -6.39
N ASP A 83 -1.44 12.67 -5.27
CA ASP A 83 -0.48 12.67 -4.17
C ASP A 83 0.84 12.02 -4.58
N ARG A 84 0.80 10.88 -5.25
CA ARG A 84 2.02 10.22 -5.76
C ARG A 84 2.76 11.08 -6.77
N PHE A 85 2.05 11.67 -7.70
CA PHE A 85 2.66 12.51 -8.74
C PHE A 85 3.27 13.80 -8.15
N TYR A 86 2.60 14.46 -7.21
CA TYR A 86 3.13 15.63 -6.52
C TYR A 86 4.43 15.34 -5.76
N ASN A 87 4.54 14.16 -5.15
CA ASN A 87 5.68 13.74 -4.36
C ASN A 87 6.72 12.92 -5.15
N LEU A 88 6.55 12.75 -6.48
CA LEU A 88 7.51 12.03 -7.33
C LEU A 88 8.93 12.60 -7.26
N PRO A 89 9.17 13.93 -7.27
CA PRO A 89 10.52 14.47 -7.12
C PRO A 89 11.18 14.11 -5.77
N LEU A 90 10.40 14.00 -4.69
CA LEU A 90 10.90 13.55 -3.39
C LEU A 90 11.31 12.07 -3.44
N LEU A 91 10.46 11.21 -4.00
CA LEU A 91 10.77 9.79 -4.16
C LEU A 91 12.03 9.60 -5.02
N GLN A 92 12.18 10.36 -6.11
CA GLN A 92 13.38 10.33 -6.94
C GLN A 92 14.63 10.70 -6.15
N LYS A 93 14.58 11.78 -5.36
CA LYS A 93 15.69 12.19 -4.51
C LYS A 93 16.08 11.13 -3.48
N LEU A 94 15.10 10.43 -2.89
CA LEU A 94 15.36 9.33 -1.97
C LEU A 94 16.07 8.17 -2.66
N LEU A 95 15.66 7.80 -3.88
CA LEU A 95 16.30 6.76 -4.67
C LEU A 95 17.74 7.13 -5.10
N ASP A 96 18.00 8.41 -5.37
CA ASP A 96 19.34 8.85 -5.77
C ASP A 96 20.31 8.89 -4.57
N SER A 97 19.79 8.95 -3.34
CA SER A 97 20.58 9.13 -2.13
C SER A 97 20.75 7.85 -1.29
N ASN A 98 20.03 6.79 -1.62
CA ASN A 98 20.01 5.54 -0.85
C ASN A 98 20.20 4.32 -1.75
N ASP A 99 20.64 3.19 -1.16
CA ASP A 99 20.72 1.90 -1.85
C ASP A 99 19.32 1.27 -2.01
N TYR A 100 18.44 1.50 -1.01
CA TYR A 100 17.07 0.98 -0.97
C TYR A 100 16.08 2.05 -0.49
N VAL A 101 14.96 2.17 -1.17
CA VAL A 101 13.75 2.82 -0.68
C VAL A 101 12.72 1.74 -0.45
N ILE A 102 12.34 1.53 0.82
CA ILE A 102 11.28 0.61 1.21
C ILE A 102 9.99 1.42 1.26
N LEU A 103 9.12 1.16 0.32
CA LEU A 103 7.88 1.90 0.12
C LEU A 103 6.69 1.12 0.65
N ASP A 104 5.96 1.68 1.60
CA ASP A 104 4.69 1.16 2.11
C ASP A 104 3.54 1.81 1.33
N ARG A 105 2.82 1.00 0.55
CA ARG A 105 1.74 1.39 -0.39
C ARG A 105 2.21 2.24 -1.58
N TYR A 106 1.59 1.95 -2.72
CA TYR A 106 1.83 2.69 -3.95
C TYR A 106 0.63 2.57 -4.92
N VAL A 107 0.92 2.44 -6.22
CA VAL A 107 -0.11 2.33 -7.27
C VAL A 107 -0.99 1.09 -7.07
N TYR A 108 -0.41 -0.03 -6.68
CA TYR A 108 -1.16 -1.28 -6.49
C TYR A 108 -2.13 -1.23 -5.30
N SER A 109 -1.85 -0.44 -4.26
CA SER A 109 -2.84 -0.12 -3.22
C SER A 109 -4.07 0.58 -3.81
N ASN A 110 -3.87 1.54 -4.70
CA ASN A 110 -4.97 2.22 -5.39
C ASN A 110 -5.77 1.24 -6.25
N MET A 111 -5.09 0.37 -7.02
CA MET A 111 -5.75 -0.68 -7.80
C MET A 111 -6.58 -1.60 -6.90
N ALA A 112 -6.02 -2.09 -5.78
CA ALA A 112 -6.71 -3.01 -4.88
C ALA A 112 -7.95 -2.39 -4.24
N HIS A 113 -7.81 -1.21 -3.64
CA HIS A 113 -8.91 -0.54 -2.94
C HIS A 113 -10.00 -0.02 -3.89
N GLN A 114 -9.63 0.53 -5.04
CA GLN A 114 -10.63 1.03 -5.99
C GLN A 114 -11.21 -0.11 -6.85
N GLY A 115 -10.42 -1.12 -7.20
CA GLY A 115 -10.90 -2.34 -7.83
C GLY A 115 -11.86 -3.11 -6.95
N GLY A 116 -11.60 -3.19 -5.65
CA GLY A 116 -12.47 -3.85 -4.68
C GLY A 116 -13.89 -3.26 -4.57
N LYS A 117 -14.11 -2.03 -5.08
CA LYS A 117 -15.44 -1.43 -5.20
C LYS A 117 -16.25 -1.95 -6.41
N ILE A 118 -15.64 -2.73 -7.29
CA ILE A 118 -16.21 -3.17 -8.57
C ILE A 118 -16.50 -4.68 -8.50
N GLU A 119 -17.76 -5.08 -8.60
CA GLU A 119 -18.17 -6.49 -8.49
C GLU A 119 -17.72 -7.34 -9.68
N SER A 120 -17.88 -6.82 -10.90
CA SER A 120 -17.47 -7.53 -12.11
C SER A 120 -15.97 -7.65 -12.23
N LYS A 121 -15.45 -8.87 -12.33
CA LYS A 121 -14.03 -9.12 -12.53
C LYS A 121 -13.49 -8.45 -13.80
N GLU A 122 -14.25 -8.46 -14.89
CA GLU A 122 -13.85 -7.82 -16.15
C GLU A 122 -13.70 -6.30 -15.98
N GLU A 123 -14.69 -5.64 -15.36
CA GLU A 123 -14.63 -4.20 -15.11
C GLU A 123 -13.55 -3.84 -14.09
N ARG A 124 -13.30 -4.71 -13.12
CA ARG A 124 -12.19 -4.56 -12.17
C ARG A 124 -10.84 -4.59 -12.87
N TYR A 125 -10.65 -5.48 -13.83
CA TYR A 125 -9.44 -5.54 -14.65
C TYR A 125 -9.27 -4.31 -15.53
N LYS A 126 -10.34 -3.77 -16.11
CA LYS A 126 -10.31 -2.48 -16.83
C LYS A 126 -9.89 -1.33 -15.90
N MET A 127 -10.31 -1.38 -14.62
CA MET A 127 -9.87 -0.38 -13.63
C MET A 127 -8.37 -0.51 -13.30
N TYR A 128 -7.83 -1.74 -13.21
CA TYR A 128 -6.41 -1.97 -13.03
C TYR A 128 -5.62 -1.43 -14.23
N ASP A 129 -6.08 -1.70 -15.46
CA ASP A 129 -5.43 -1.19 -16.68
C ASP A 129 -5.48 0.33 -16.74
N PHE A 130 -6.61 0.93 -16.41
CA PHE A 130 -6.75 2.38 -16.31
C PHE A 130 -5.74 2.99 -15.35
N LEU A 131 -5.58 2.43 -14.15
CA LEU A 131 -4.64 2.95 -13.16
C LEU A 131 -3.19 2.70 -13.54
N TYR A 132 -2.89 1.56 -14.15
CA TYR A 132 -1.55 1.28 -14.67
C TYR A 132 -1.15 2.29 -15.75
N GLU A 133 -2.04 2.53 -16.71
CA GLU A 133 -1.83 3.50 -17.78
C GLU A 133 -1.70 4.92 -17.24
N LEU A 134 -2.62 5.34 -16.38
CA LEU A 134 -2.60 6.67 -15.78
C LEU A 134 -1.31 6.93 -15.01
N GLU A 135 -0.98 6.05 -14.06
CA GLU A 135 0.05 6.35 -13.08
C GLU A 135 1.47 6.03 -13.59
N PHE A 136 1.67 4.87 -14.21
CA PHE A 136 3.00 4.49 -14.69
C PHE A 136 3.34 5.06 -16.07
N ASN A 137 2.39 5.11 -17.01
CA ASN A 137 2.70 5.50 -18.36
C ASN A 137 2.44 7.00 -18.61
N MET A 138 1.29 7.55 -18.18
CA MET A 138 0.96 8.96 -18.42
C MET A 138 1.61 9.89 -17.41
N LEU A 139 1.57 9.59 -16.10
CA LEU A 139 2.20 10.39 -15.06
C LEU A 139 3.68 10.06 -14.85
N GLY A 140 4.18 8.97 -15.44
CA GLY A 140 5.59 8.59 -15.38
C GLY A 140 6.09 8.20 -13.99
N LEU A 141 5.22 7.65 -13.13
CA LEU A 141 5.63 7.19 -11.80
C LEU A 141 6.66 6.05 -11.92
N ILE A 142 7.61 6.03 -11.00
CA ILE A 142 8.69 5.04 -10.98
C ILE A 142 8.12 3.66 -10.70
N LYS A 143 8.40 2.69 -11.57
CA LYS A 143 8.00 1.30 -11.36
C LYS A 143 8.89 0.66 -10.29
N PRO A 144 8.31 -0.08 -9.32
CA PRO A 144 9.11 -0.78 -8.31
C PRO A 144 9.99 -1.87 -8.95
N ASP A 145 11.22 -2.04 -8.43
CA ASP A 145 12.08 -3.15 -8.79
C ASP A 145 11.55 -4.49 -8.27
N MET A 146 10.86 -4.46 -7.13
CA MET A 146 10.18 -5.61 -6.54
C MET A 146 8.91 -5.15 -5.82
N VAL A 147 7.85 -5.93 -5.97
CA VAL A 147 6.63 -5.80 -5.17
C VAL A 147 6.50 -7.04 -4.29
N ILE A 148 6.33 -6.82 -2.99
CA ILE A 148 6.10 -7.89 -2.02
C ILE A 148 4.71 -7.73 -1.43
N PHE A 149 3.89 -8.76 -1.56
CA PHE A 149 2.56 -8.81 -0.98
C PHE A 149 2.59 -9.52 0.38
N LEU A 150 2.38 -8.75 1.44
CA LEU A 150 2.14 -9.28 2.79
C LEU A 150 0.69 -9.72 2.90
N HIS A 151 0.45 -11.02 2.75
CA HIS A 151 -0.89 -11.58 2.85
C HIS A 151 -1.24 -11.92 4.30
N MET A 152 -2.03 -11.05 4.91
CA MET A 152 -2.75 -11.28 6.15
C MET A 152 -4.23 -11.49 5.81
N PRO A 153 -4.76 -12.71 5.89
CA PRO A 153 -6.16 -12.95 5.58
C PRO A 153 -7.09 -12.06 6.44
N TYR A 154 -8.17 -11.58 5.86
CA TYR A 154 -9.09 -10.64 6.49
C TYR A 154 -9.55 -11.08 7.88
N LEU A 155 -9.76 -12.38 8.09
CA LEU A 155 -10.14 -12.94 9.39
C LEU A 155 -9.17 -12.54 10.51
N TYR A 156 -7.87 -12.65 10.26
CA TYR A 156 -6.81 -12.30 11.22
C TYR A 156 -6.58 -10.79 11.28
N ALA A 157 -6.62 -10.11 10.14
CA ALA A 157 -6.51 -8.66 10.07
C ALA A 157 -7.62 -7.96 10.87
N SER A 158 -8.84 -8.51 10.86
CA SER A 158 -9.98 -7.98 11.61
C SER A 158 -9.80 -8.05 13.14
N VAL A 159 -9.09 -9.06 13.63
CA VAL A 159 -8.74 -9.19 15.07
C VAL A 159 -7.69 -8.13 15.44
N LEU A 160 -6.64 -7.98 14.63
CA LEU A 160 -5.60 -6.97 14.87
C LEU A 160 -6.16 -5.55 14.82
N LYS A 161 -7.15 -5.30 13.97
CA LYS A 161 -7.83 -4.01 13.83
C LYS A 161 -8.53 -3.58 15.12
N GLN A 162 -9.10 -4.51 15.91
CA GLN A 162 -9.78 -4.19 17.17
C GLN A 162 -8.86 -3.50 18.19
N ASN A 163 -7.56 -3.64 18.04
CA ASN A 163 -6.56 -3.03 18.92
C ASN A 163 -6.16 -1.61 18.47
N ARG A 164 -6.72 -1.07 17.38
CA ARG A 164 -6.43 0.30 16.91
C ARG A 164 -7.33 1.33 17.57
N THR A 165 -6.75 2.47 17.90
CA THR A 165 -7.45 3.59 18.57
C THR A 165 -8.26 4.45 17.60
N SER A 166 -7.90 4.48 16.30
CA SER A 166 -8.61 5.23 15.27
C SER A 166 -8.63 4.46 13.95
N LEU A 167 -9.73 4.63 13.19
CA LEU A 167 -9.95 4.00 11.89
C LEU A 167 -10.29 5.07 10.87
N ASP A 168 -9.69 4.99 9.69
CA ASP A 168 -10.05 5.86 8.57
C ASP A 168 -11.35 5.41 7.84
N GLY A 169 -11.76 6.20 6.83
CA GLY A 169 -13.02 5.97 6.11
C GLY A 169 -13.08 4.64 5.34
N HIS A 170 -11.96 4.06 4.93
CA HIS A 170 -11.91 2.74 4.30
C HIS A 170 -11.92 1.62 5.34
N GLU A 171 -11.18 1.80 6.41
CA GLU A 171 -11.06 0.81 7.49
C GLU A 171 -12.39 0.59 8.24
N LYS A 172 -13.31 1.54 8.21
CA LYS A 172 -14.64 1.43 8.84
C LYS A 172 -15.59 0.46 8.11
N ASP A 173 -15.30 0.11 6.85
CA ASP A 173 -16.14 -0.77 6.03
C ASP A 173 -15.53 -2.18 5.89
N PRO A 174 -16.09 -3.21 6.58
CA PRO A 174 -15.60 -4.59 6.51
C PRO A 174 -15.67 -5.21 5.12
N ASN A 175 -16.71 -4.88 4.34
CA ASN A 175 -16.86 -5.41 2.98
C ASN A 175 -15.81 -4.81 2.05
N HIS A 176 -15.51 -3.52 2.21
CA HIS A 176 -14.43 -2.87 1.46
C HIS A 176 -13.08 -3.56 1.70
N LEU A 177 -12.74 -3.88 2.95
CA LEU A 177 -11.48 -4.54 3.28
C LEU A 177 -11.37 -5.96 2.71
N LYS A 178 -12.46 -6.75 2.79
CA LYS A 178 -12.50 -8.09 2.20
C LYS A 178 -12.38 -8.05 0.68
N ASN A 179 -13.05 -7.11 0.04
CA ASN A 179 -12.98 -6.95 -1.41
C ASN A 179 -11.58 -6.46 -1.85
N ALA A 180 -10.93 -5.60 -1.05
CA ALA A 180 -9.56 -5.18 -1.29
C ALA A 180 -8.58 -6.37 -1.20
N GLU A 181 -8.75 -7.29 -0.24
CA GLU A 181 -7.96 -8.53 -0.16
C GLU A 181 -8.08 -9.35 -1.44
N ASN A 182 -9.30 -9.60 -1.92
CA ASN A 182 -9.52 -10.33 -3.17
C ASN A 182 -8.82 -9.64 -4.36
N SER A 183 -8.89 -8.31 -4.41
CA SER A 183 -8.21 -7.53 -5.45
C SER A 183 -6.68 -7.63 -5.34
N TYR A 184 -6.11 -7.64 -4.14
CA TYR A 184 -4.68 -7.87 -3.96
C TYR A 184 -4.23 -9.26 -4.41
N LEU A 185 -5.03 -10.29 -4.18
CA LEU A 185 -4.75 -11.65 -4.67
C LEU A 185 -4.74 -11.66 -6.22
N GLU A 186 -5.73 -11.06 -6.87
CA GLU A 186 -5.75 -10.93 -8.33
C GLU A 186 -4.54 -10.15 -8.88
N LEU A 187 -4.16 -9.04 -8.21
CA LEU A 187 -3.01 -8.23 -8.59
C LEU A 187 -1.69 -8.96 -8.40
N SER A 188 -1.59 -9.73 -7.31
CA SER A 188 -0.41 -10.56 -7.02
C SER A 188 -0.14 -11.56 -8.14
N ASP A 189 -1.19 -12.25 -8.60
CA ASP A 189 -1.11 -13.18 -9.72
C ASP A 189 -0.79 -12.45 -11.04
N ARG A 190 -1.49 -11.35 -11.30
CA ARG A 190 -1.38 -10.61 -12.58
C ARG A 190 0.00 -9.98 -12.78
N TYR A 191 0.57 -9.42 -11.72
CA TYR A 191 1.85 -8.69 -11.77
C TYR A 191 3.01 -9.44 -11.12
N ASN A 192 2.81 -10.73 -10.80
CA ASN A 192 3.82 -11.64 -10.27
C ASN A 192 4.54 -11.07 -9.03
N PHE A 193 3.76 -10.69 -8.01
CA PHE A 193 4.34 -10.19 -6.76
C PHE A 193 5.07 -11.30 -6.01
N ALA A 194 6.14 -10.94 -5.31
CA ALA A 194 6.70 -11.81 -4.30
C ALA A 194 5.71 -11.95 -3.14
N TYR A 195 5.40 -13.18 -2.74
CA TYR A 195 4.33 -13.45 -1.78
C TYR A 195 4.92 -13.84 -0.42
N VAL A 196 4.39 -13.23 0.65
CA VAL A 196 4.72 -13.57 2.04
C VAL A 196 3.43 -13.78 2.81
N ILE A 197 3.22 -15.02 3.26
CA ILE A 197 2.06 -15.40 4.07
C ILE A 197 2.34 -15.04 5.53
N CYS A 198 1.48 -14.21 6.13
CA CYS A 198 1.62 -13.78 7.52
C CYS A 198 0.97 -14.72 8.54
N VAL A 199 0.30 -15.80 8.09
CA VAL A 199 -0.37 -16.78 8.94
C VAL A 199 0.16 -18.18 8.62
N LYS A 200 0.45 -18.97 9.65
CA LYS A 200 0.86 -20.36 9.55
C LYS A 200 0.20 -21.16 10.67
N ASP A 201 -0.26 -22.36 10.38
CA ASP A 201 -0.89 -23.26 11.35
C ASP A 201 -2.04 -22.61 12.14
N ASN A 202 -2.83 -21.74 11.48
CA ASN A 202 -3.91 -20.90 12.05
C ASN A 202 -3.45 -19.86 13.07
N GLU A 203 -2.19 -19.52 13.11
CA GLU A 203 -1.64 -18.48 13.98
C GLU A 203 -0.92 -17.40 13.15
N ILE A 204 -0.92 -16.17 13.65
CA ILE A 204 -0.14 -15.09 13.04
C ILE A 204 1.33 -15.38 13.33
N ARG A 205 2.15 -15.39 12.28
CA ARG A 205 3.59 -15.61 12.38
C ARG A 205 4.28 -14.51 13.18
N ASP A 206 5.39 -14.86 13.78
CA ASP A 206 6.24 -13.90 14.48
C ASP A 206 6.74 -12.78 13.56
N ILE A 207 6.85 -11.57 14.13
CA ILE A 207 7.24 -10.36 13.39
C ILE A 207 8.65 -10.51 12.80
N ASP A 208 9.58 -11.06 13.58
CA ASP A 208 10.98 -11.22 13.17
C ASP A 208 11.13 -12.30 12.11
N GLU A 209 10.34 -13.39 12.19
CA GLU A 209 10.30 -14.44 11.17
C GLU A 209 9.85 -13.89 9.81
N ILE A 210 8.76 -13.11 9.80
CA ILE A 210 8.27 -12.45 8.58
C ILE A 210 9.33 -11.49 8.03
N ASN A 211 9.96 -10.71 8.92
CA ASN A 211 10.97 -9.74 8.52
C ASN A 211 12.22 -10.39 7.93
N GLU A 212 12.66 -11.54 8.48
CA GLU A 212 13.79 -12.29 7.92
C GLU A 212 13.44 -12.84 6.52
N GLU A 213 12.23 -13.34 6.32
CA GLU A 213 11.78 -13.78 4.99
C GLU A 213 11.79 -12.63 3.97
N LEU A 214 11.31 -11.44 4.36
CA LEU A 214 11.37 -10.23 3.53
C LEU A 214 12.80 -9.89 3.15
N TYR A 215 13.70 -9.86 4.14
CA TYR A 215 15.10 -9.55 3.93
C TYR A 215 15.77 -10.53 2.95
N VAL A 216 15.56 -11.83 3.14
CA VAL A 216 16.10 -12.85 2.24
C VAL A 216 15.56 -12.70 0.81
N LYS A 217 14.26 -12.37 0.64
CA LYS A 217 13.65 -12.19 -0.68
C LYS A 217 14.28 -11.02 -1.45
N ILE A 218 14.54 -9.89 -0.80
CA ILE A 218 15.14 -8.72 -1.49
C ILE A 218 16.61 -8.91 -1.86
N LEU A 219 17.34 -9.76 -1.14
CA LEU A 219 18.76 -10.04 -1.46
C LEU A 219 18.93 -11.02 -2.63
N LYS A 220 17.93 -11.85 -2.91
CA LYS A 220 17.97 -12.85 -4.00
C LYS A 220 17.74 -12.25 -5.39
N LYS A 221 17.41 -10.95 -5.46
CA LYS A 221 17.14 -10.20 -6.67
C LYS A 221 18.19 -9.09 -6.86
#